data_4c89759bf2166064b242e5248af0e553
#
_entry.id   4c89759bf2166064b242e5248af0e553
#
_cell.length_a   1.000
_cell.length_b   1.000
_cell.length_c   1.000
_cell.angle_alpha   90.00
_cell.angle_beta   90.00
_cell.angle_gamma   90.00
#
_symmetry.space_group_name_H-M   'P 1'
#
loop_
_entity.id
_entity.type
_entity.pdbx_description
1 polymer ?
#
loop_
_entity_poly.entity_id
_entity_poly.type
_entity_poly.pdbx_seq_one_letter_code
_entity_poly.pdbx_strand_id
1 'polypeptide(L)'
;MLYLSQVLGRPIVDLEGERVATLKDVIVRLGEDDHPPVAGFVARYRRRNFFLPRWRISHFDEQGVRLNSDILDLRPFTRRDGEVLLARDVLDKQLIDAAGKRVVRVNDVQIIVAANEWRVTGADVSLAGLWRRLSPGFMRRGTPVEVIDWADVGYLATDAATVQLKSSRGKLARLHPVEIARLAEAFSYQQGAEIVESLDDETAAETLEEMAAARQAQILGDMDEERAADILEHMSPDEAADVLGDLPEDKAEDLLNRMEGDEQSEVAELLPYEDDTAGGLMTTEFVTLPRDLTVGEALARLREMAETPNMIYYLYVVEGEGSWKLVGVIALRSLILSDPSFPLAAVMRTELQVAHADDNADDVAQKIAEYNLLALPVVDELGDILGIVTVDDAIELLLPKDWRQRLPRLLT
;
A
#
# COMPACT_ATOMS: atom_id res chain seq x y z
N MET A 1 -7.09 -31.41 13.87
CA MET A 1 -6.24 -30.26 13.60
C MET A 1 -4.85 -30.79 13.31
N LEU A 2 -4.25 -30.38 12.23
CA LEU A 2 -3.00 -30.94 11.70
C LEU A 2 -2.07 -29.79 11.35
N TYR A 3 -0.78 -29.92 11.60
CA TYR A 3 0.22 -28.94 11.19
C TYR A 3 1.07 -29.49 10.05
N LEU A 4 1.40 -28.63 9.11
CA LEU A 4 2.18 -29.01 7.91
C LEU A 4 3.49 -29.70 8.29
N SER A 5 4.22 -29.16 9.28
CA SER A 5 5.48 -29.74 9.76
C SER A 5 5.35 -31.18 10.29
N GLN A 6 4.19 -31.57 10.80
CA GLN A 6 3.94 -32.92 11.32
C GLN A 6 3.81 -33.97 10.22
N VAL A 7 3.40 -33.55 9.03
CA VAL A 7 3.10 -34.44 7.90
C VAL A 7 4.19 -34.49 6.84
N LEU A 8 5.01 -33.45 6.73
CA LEU A 8 6.14 -33.43 5.79
C LEU A 8 7.13 -34.58 6.11
N GLY A 9 7.56 -35.28 5.06
CA GLY A 9 8.46 -36.42 5.19
C GLY A 9 7.77 -37.73 5.63
N ARG A 10 6.48 -37.71 5.95
CA ARG A 10 5.72 -38.93 6.32
C ARG A 10 5.50 -39.85 5.11
N PRO A 11 5.29 -41.15 5.40
CA PRO A 11 5.05 -42.13 4.35
C PRO A 11 3.69 -41.91 3.65
N ILE A 12 3.68 -42.21 2.38
CA ILE A 12 2.46 -42.43 1.61
C ILE A 12 2.34 -43.92 1.43
N VAL A 13 1.22 -44.49 1.89
CA VAL A 13 0.99 -45.96 1.85
C VAL A 13 -0.16 -46.28 0.92
N ASP A 14 -0.11 -47.47 0.30
CA ASP A 14 -1.17 -48.00 -0.56
C ASP A 14 -2.34 -48.61 0.27
N LEU A 15 -3.21 -49.36 -0.38
CA LEU A 15 -4.35 -50.06 0.25
C LEU A 15 -3.90 -51.15 1.23
N GLU A 16 -2.76 -51.81 0.97
CA GLU A 16 -2.20 -52.89 1.80
C GLU A 16 -1.39 -52.33 2.99
N GLY A 17 -1.12 -51.02 3.01
CA GLY A 17 -0.31 -50.34 4.04
C GLY A 17 1.18 -50.30 3.72
N GLU A 18 1.56 -50.75 2.53
CA GLU A 18 2.95 -50.70 2.07
C GLU A 18 3.35 -49.27 1.67
N ARG A 19 4.58 -48.90 2.04
CA ARG A 19 5.11 -47.54 1.74
C ARG A 19 5.48 -47.44 0.25
N VAL A 20 4.74 -46.62 -0.49
CA VAL A 20 4.95 -46.37 -1.92
C VAL A 20 5.69 -45.07 -2.21
N ALA A 21 5.60 -44.04 -1.32
CA ALA A 21 6.25 -42.76 -1.52
C ALA A 21 6.45 -42.03 -0.19
N THR A 22 6.96 -40.79 -0.27
CA THR A 22 7.10 -39.87 0.87
C THR A 22 6.44 -38.55 0.53
N LEU A 23 5.69 -37.97 1.45
CA LEU A 23 5.08 -36.67 1.31
C LEU A 23 6.14 -35.57 1.31
N LYS A 24 6.16 -34.75 0.27
CA LYS A 24 7.11 -33.65 0.10
C LYS A 24 6.47 -32.28 0.32
N ASP A 25 5.26 -32.09 -0.17
CA ASP A 25 4.55 -30.83 -0.05
C ASP A 25 3.04 -31.04 -0.13
N VAL A 26 2.29 -30.08 0.33
CA VAL A 26 0.83 -30.00 0.23
C VAL A 26 0.49 -28.85 -0.70
N ILE A 27 -0.37 -29.12 -1.68
CA ILE A 27 -0.78 -28.15 -2.68
C ILE A 27 -2.18 -27.67 -2.32
N VAL A 28 -2.34 -26.35 -2.24
CA VAL A 28 -3.63 -25.67 -2.14
C VAL A 28 -3.90 -24.89 -3.41
N ARG A 29 -5.17 -24.69 -3.73
CA ARG A 29 -5.58 -23.79 -4.82
C ARG A 29 -6.16 -22.55 -4.19
N LEU A 30 -5.53 -21.40 -4.47
CA LEU A 30 -6.05 -20.12 -4.08
C LEU A 30 -7.23 -19.73 -4.98
N GLY A 31 -8.25 -19.15 -4.40
CA GLY A 31 -9.49 -18.75 -5.06
C GLY A 31 -10.24 -17.72 -4.21
N GLU A 32 -11.56 -17.71 -4.32
CA GLU A 32 -12.43 -16.84 -3.54
C GLU A 32 -12.67 -17.33 -2.09
N ASP A 33 -12.26 -18.57 -1.79
CA ASP A 33 -12.43 -19.18 -0.47
C ASP A 33 -11.43 -18.59 0.53
N ASP A 34 -11.91 -18.05 1.66
CA ASP A 34 -11.07 -17.58 2.77
C ASP A 34 -10.17 -18.68 3.35
N HIS A 35 -10.59 -19.93 3.27
CA HIS A 35 -9.85 -21.10 3.71
C HIS A 35 -9.65 -22.08 2.55
N PRO A 36 -8.57 -21.96 1.78
CA PRO A 36 -8.39 -22.70 0.55
C PRO A 36 -8.34 -24.21 0.77
N PRO A 37 -8.99 -24.99 -0.09
CA PRO A 37 -8.96 -26.45 -0.01
C PRO A 37 -7.61 -27.00 -0.49
N VAL A 38 -7.22 -28.13 0.10
CA VAL A 38 -6.09 -28.93 -0.38
C VAL A 38 -6.45 -29.57 -1.73
N ALA A 39 -5.75 -29.17 -2.79
CA ALA A 39 -5.95 -29.65 -4.15
C ALA A 39 -5.23 -31.00 -4.40
N GLY A 40 -4.14 -31.23 -3.68
CA GLY A 40 -3.33 -32.43 -3.83
C GLY A 40 -2.01 -32.36 -3.05
N PHE A 41 -1.13 -33.27 -3.38
CA PHE A 41 0.13 -33.44 -2.67
C PHE A 41 1.28 -33.65 -3.67
N VAL A 42 2.48 -33.20 -3.29
CA VAL A 42 3.70 -33.57 -3.97
C VAL A 42 4.29 -34.79 -3.26
N ALA A 43 4.32 -35.88 -3.94
CA ALA A 43 4.90 -37.13 -3.48
C ALA A 43 6.29 -37.37 -4.08
N ARG A 44 7.22 -37.90 -3.29
CA ARG A 44 8.56 -38.29 -3.75
C ARG A 44 8.72 -39.82 -3.74
N TYR A 45 8.99 -40.37 -4.91
CA TYR A 45 9.42 -41.77 -5.08
C TYR A 45 10.82 -41.81 -5.65
N ARG A 46 11.75 -42.47 -4.98
CA ARG A 46 13.18 -42.46 -5.30
C ARG A 46 13.69 -40.98 -5.38
N ARG A 47 14.03 -40.49 -6.56
CA ARG A 47 14.50 -39.11 -6.78
C ARG A 47 13.54 -38.23 -7.60
N ARG A 48 12.34 -38.73 -7.87
CA ARG A 48 11.33 -38.00 -8.69
C ARG A 48 10.17 -37.55 -7.85
N ASN A 49 9.72 -36.32 -8.09
CA ASN A 49 8.50 -35.76 -7.51
C ASN A 49 7.36 -35.92 -8.52
N PHE A 50 6.20 -36.33 -8.04
CA PHE A 50 4.99 -36.46 -8.86
C PHE A 50 3.77 -35.86 -8.11
N PHE A 51 2.73 -35.54 -8.86
CA PHE A 51 1.50 -35.03 -8.33
C PHE A 51 0.59 -36.16 -7.88
N LEU A 52 0.07 -36.03 -6.65
CA LEU A 52 -0.92 -36.94 -6.11
C LEU A 52 -2.20 -36.15 -5.85
N PRO A 53 -3.24 -36.31 -6.69
CA PRO A 53 -4.48 -35.55 -6.54
C PRO A 53 -5.25 -35.97 -5.29
N ARG A 54 -5.98 -35.02 -4.69
CA ARG A 54 -6.74 -35.25 -3.45
C ARG A 54 -7.71 -36.43 -3.55
N TRP A 55 -8.37 -36.60 -4.67
CA TRP A 55 -9.35 -37.68 -4.84
C TRP A 55 -8.75 -39.10 -4.82
N ARG A 56 -7.43 -39.23 -4.89
CA ARG A 56 -6.69 -40.47 -4.72
C ARG A 56 -6.38 -40.85 -3.26
N ILE A 57 -6.82 -40.00 -2.30
CA ILE A 57 -6.45 -40.13 -0.91
C ILE A 57 -7.68 -40.51 -0.11
N SER A 58 -7.57 -41.60 0.65
CA SER A 58 -8.59 -42.01 1.62
C SER A 58 -8.39 -41.39 2.99
N HIS A 59 -7.13 -41.17 3.39
CA HIS A 59 -6.81 -40.68 4.71
C HIS A 59 -5.54 -39.80 4.70
N PHE A 60 -5.56 -38.73 5.51
CA PHE A 60 -4.41 -37.83 5.70
C PHE A 60 -4.39 -37.32 7.14
N ASP A 61 -3.36 -37.71 7.87
CA ASP A 61 -3.16 -37.38 9.28
C ASP A 61 -1.66 -37.28 9.64
N GLU A 62 -1.33 -37.19 10.94
CA GLU A 62 0.04 -37.14 11.45
C GLU A 62 0.88 -38.39 11.12
N GLN A 63 0.26 -39.50 10.78
CA GLN A 63 0.96 -40.72 10.39
C GLN A 63 1.37 -40.68 8.92
N GLY A 64 0.67 -39.89 8.11
CA GLY A 64 0.97 -39.72 6.68
C GLY A 64 -0.27 -39.74 5.79
N VAL A 65 -0.11 -40.26 4.61
CA VAL A 65 -1.17 -40.29 3.57
C VAL A 65 -1.46 -41.72 3.21
N ARG A 66 -2.74 -42.12 3.18
CA ARG A 66 -3.19 -43.42 2.68
C ARG A 66 -3.94 -43.23 1.37
N LEU A 67 -3.57 -44.02 0.39
CA LEU A 67 -4.21 -44.05 -0.92
C LEU A 67 -5.53 -44.84 -0.90
N ASN A 68 -6.39 -44.55 -1.85
CA ASN A 68 -7.60 -45.34 -2.14
C ASN A 68 -7.46 -46.17 -3.45
N SER A 69 -6.25 -46.27 -3.99
CA SER A 69 -5.98 -46.96 -5.24
C SER A 69 -4.49 -47.27 -5.35
N ASP A 70 -4.16 -48.41 -5.93
CA ASP A 70 -2.78 -48.85 -6.17
C ASP A 70 -2.18 -48.28 -7.47
N ILE A 71 -3.00 -47.58 -8.27
CA ILE A 71 -2.56 -47.00 -9.53
C ILE A 71 -2.04 -45.55 -9.24
N LEU A 72 -0.72 -45.38 -9.42
CA LEU A 72 -0.06 -44.07 -9.30
C LEU A 72 0.33 -43.56 -10.69
N ASP A 73 0.04 -42.28 -10.93
CA ASP A 73 0.56 -41.55 -12.07
C ASP A 73 1.90 -40.89 -11.66
N LEU A 74 2.99 -41.44 -12.19
CA LEU A 74 4.36 -41.01 -11.88
C LEU A 74 4.89 -39.91 -12.81
N ARG A 75 4.01 -39.27 -13.60
CA ARG A 75 4.46 -38.13 -14.41
C ARG A 75 5.05 -37.05 -13.51
N PRO A 76 6.10 -36.33 -13.96
CA PRO A 76 6.71 -35.27 -13.19
C PRO A 76 5.68 -34.24 -12.76
N PHE A 77 5.83 -33.75 -11.55
CA PHE A 77 5.01 -32.65 -11.07
C PHE A 77 5.29 -31.37 -11.87
N THR A 78 4.25 -30.77 -12.40
CA THR A 78 4.27 -29.42 -13.01
C THR A 78 3.24 -28.58 -12.32
N ARG A 79 3.66 -27.42 -11.80
CA ARG A 79 2.79 -26.45 -11.13
C ARG A 79 1.76 -25.90 -12.11
N ARG A 80 0.52 -25.70 -11.66
CA ARG A 80 -0.56 -25.08 -12.42
C ARG A 80 -0.84 -23.68 -11.86
N ASP A 81 -1.49 -22.84 -12.64
CA ASP A 81 -1.87 -21.51 -12.22
C ASP A 81 -2.81 -21.55 -11.00
N GLY A 82 -2.55 -20.68 -10.03
CA GLY A 82 -3.29 -20.61 -8.77
C GLY A 82 -2.94 -21.71 -7.75
N GLU A 83 -1.99 -22.61 -8.04
CA GLU A 83 -1.50 -23.59 -7.08
C GLU A 83 -0.36 -23.02 -6.23
N VAL A 84 -0.45 -23.21 -4.91
CA VAL A 84 0.57 -22.85 -3.93
C VAL A 84 1.05 -24.09 -3.21
N LEU A 85 2.35 -24.26 -3.11
CA LEU A 85 3.01 -25.35 -2.39
C LEU A 85 3.33 -24.88 -0.97
N LEU A 86 2.62 -25.39 0.02
CA LEU A 86 2.68 -24.87 1.39
C LEU A 86 4.09 -24.94 2.01
N ALA A 87 4.85 -26.02 1.75
CA ALA A 87 6.20 -26.13 2.30
C ALA A 87 7.22 -25.27 1.56
N ARG A 88 7.07 -25.08 0.26
CA ARG A 88 8.00 -24.33 -0.56
C ARG A 88 7.70 -22.85 -0.56
N ASP A 89 6.40 -22.50 -0.69
CA ASP A 89 5.97 -21.14 -1.00
C ASP A 89 5.43 -20.39 0.24
N VAL A 90 5.18 -21.09 1.37
CA VAL A 90 4.57 -20.49 2.59
C VAL A 90 5.48 -20.62 3.80
N LEU A 91 6.01 -21.83 4.10
CA LEU A 91 6.88 -21.99 5.26
C LEU A 91 8.15 -21.14 5.14
N ASP A 92 8.52 -20.51 6.25
CA ASP A 92 9.66 -19.59 6.36
C ASP A 92 9.53 -18.29 5.55
N LYS A 93 8.42 -18.06 4.88
CA LYS A 93 8.16 -16.82 4.14
C LYS A 93 7.50 -15.78 5.02
N GLN A 94 7.59 -14.53 4.58
CA GLN A 94 6.87 -13.42 5.19
C GLN A 94 5.45 -13.36 4.61
N LEU A 95 4.51 -12.98 5.46
CA LEU A 95 3.13 -12.67 5.04
C LEU A 95 2.64 -11.40 5.73
N ILE A 96 1.65 -10.76 5.13
CA ILE A 96 0.92 -9.66 5.75
C ILE A 96 -0.24 -10.24 6.55
N ASP A 97 -0.22 -9.98 7.86
CA ASP A 97 -1.37 -10.11 8.74
C ASP A 97 -2.21 -8.83 8.61
N ALA A 98 -3.25 -8.88 7.76
CA ALA A 98 -4.10 -7.72 7.50
C ALA A 98 -4.93 -7.30 8.71
N ALA A 99 -5.31 -8.24 9.59
CA ALA A 99 -6.02 -7.92 10.82
C ALA A 99 -5.10 -7.28 11.86
N GLY A 100 -3.86 -7.81 12.00
CA GLY A 100 -2.85 -7.27 12.92
C GLY A 100 -2.02 -6.13 12.32
N LYS A 101 -2.22 -5.79 11.04
CA LYS A 101 -1.50 -4.72 10.31
C LYS A 101 0.02 -4.81 10.46
N ARG A 102 0.55 -6.01 10.28
CA ARG A 102 1.98 -6.31 10.49
C ARG A 102 2.49 -7.40 9.54
N VAL A 103 3.79 -7.37 9.31
CA VAL A 103 4.49 -8.43 8.57
C VAL A 103 5.03 -9.46 9.54
N VAL A 104 4.75 -10.72 9.30
CA VAL A 104 5.15 -11.84 10.16
C VAL A 104 5.76 -12.98 9.34
N ARG A 105 6.59 -13.79 9.99
CA ARG A 105 7.18 -14.99 9.37
C ARG A 105 6.35 -16.23 9.72
N VAL A 106 6.02 -17.05 8.71
CA VAL A 106 5.30 -18.29 8.89
C VAL A 106 6.23 -19.39 9.42
N ASN A 107 5.96 -19.85 10.62
CA ASN A 107 6.71 -20.94 11.24
C ASN A 107 6.08 -22.32 10.99
N ASP A 108 4.75 -22.38 10.82
CA ASP A 108 4.01 -23.59 10.46
C ASP A 108 2.66 -23.23 9.82
N VAL A 109 1.98 -24.22 9.21
CA VAL A 109 0.67 -24.00 8.58
C VAL A 109 -0.34 -24.96 9.18
N GLN A 110 -1.50 -24.44 9.57
CA GLN A 110 -2.59 -25.20 10.15
C GLN A 110 -3.56 -25.71 9.08
N ILE A 111 -3.88 -27.00 9.15
CA ILE A 111 -4.80 -27.68 8.24
C ILE A 111 -5.87 -28.38 9.08
N ILE A 112 -7.12 -28.22 8.70
CA ILE A 112 -8.24 -28.92 9.33
C ILE A 112 -9.06 -29.70 8.32
N VAL A 113 -9.91 -30.57 8.80
CA VAL A 113 -10.98 -31.20 8.02
C VAL A 113 -12.27 -30.42 8.24
N ALA A 114 -12.80 -29.82 7.19
CA ALA A 114 -14.07 -29.13 7.19
C ALA A 114 -14.91 -29.57 5.98
N ALA A 115 -16.19 -29.87 6.21
CA ALA A 115 -17.09 -30.36 5.14
C ALA A 115 -16.52 -31.52 4.29
N ASN A 116 -15.83 -32.45 4.95
CA ASN A 116 -15.16 -33.58 4.34
C ASN A 116 -13.99 -33.24 3.37
N GLU A 117 -13.42 -32.04 3.53
CA GLU A 117 -12.25 -31.55 2.80
C GLU A 117 -11.16 -31.11 3.78
N TRP A 118 -9.88 -31.27 3.36
CA TRP A 118 -8.77 -30.64 4.07
C TRP A 118 -8.66 -29.20 3.59
N ARG A 119 -8.64 -28.27 4.55
CA ARG A 119 -8.54 -26.84 4.28
C ARG A 119 -7.45 -26.20 5.14
N VAL A 120 -6.74 -25.23 4.55
CA VAL A 120 -5.81 -24.39 5.30
C VAL A 120 -6.63 -23.37 6.07
N THR A 121 -6.39 -23.27 7.37
CA THR A 121 -7.15 -22.36 8.25
C THR A 121 -6.29 -21.33 8.97
N GLY A 122 -4.98 -21.50 8.98
CA GLY A 122 -4.14 -20.50 9.62
C GLY A 122 -2.65 -20.70 9.40
N ALA A 123 -1.92 -19.60 9.62
CA ALA A 123 -0.47 -19.56 9.65
C ALA A 123 -0.01 -19.42 11.11
N ASP A 124 0.76 -20.38 11.59
CA ASP A 124 1.39 -20.31 12.92
C ASP A 124 2.67 -19.48 12.82
N VAL A 125 2.67 -18.33 13.48
CA VAL A 125 3.81 -17.39 13.53
C VAL A 125 4.57 -17.45 14.85
N SER A 126 4.14 -18.33 15.76
CA SER A 126 4.70 -18.47 17.09
C SER A 126 6.03 -19.24 17.10
N LEU A 127 6.84 -19.00 18.15
CA LEU A 127 8.01 -19.83 18.43
C LEU A 127 7.64 -21.31 18.65
N ALA A 128 6.41 -21.60 19.07
CA ALA A 128 5.93 -22.97 19.24
C ALA A 128 5.88 -23.70 17.89
N GLY A 129 5.46 -23.02 16.81
CA GLY A 129 5.50 -23.54 15.44
C GLY A 129 6.92 -23.87 14.98
N LEU A 130 7.86 -22.97 15.25
CA LEU A 130 9.28 -23.18 14.94
C LEU A 130 9.86 -24.40 15.72
N TRP A 131 9.58 -24.50 17.01
CA TRP A 131 10.04 -25.63 17.84
C TRP A 131 9.44 -26.96 17.40
N ARG A 132 8.14 -26.99 17.02
CA ARG A 132 7.47 -28.18 16.50
C ARG A 132 8.19 -28.73 15.28
N ARG A 133 8.71 -27.83 14.43
CA ARG A 133 9.43 -28.20 13.19
C ARG A 133 10.86 -28.64 13.44
N LEU A 134 11.61 -27.93 14.32
CA LEU A 134 13.02 -28.18 14.54
C LEU A 134 13.32 -29.31 15.54
N SER A 135 12.42 -29.54 16.49
CA SER A 135 12.59 -30.55 17.54
C SER A 135 11.27 -31.26 17.86
N PRO A 136 10.83 -32.18 16.96
CA PRO A 136 9.62 -32.95 17.23
C PRO A 136 9.79 -33.79 18.48
N GLY A 137 9.11 -33.42 19.56
CA GLY A 137 9.19 -34.11 20.87
C GLY A 137 9.69 -33.23 22.02
N PHE A 138 10.22 -32.05 21.78
CA PHE A 138 10.70 -31.13 22.84
C PHE A 138 9.77 -29.93 23.00
N MET A 139 8.47 -30.14 22.96
CA MET A 139 7.52 -29.06 23.29
C MET A 139 7.57 -28.76 24.79
N ARG A 140 8.10 -27.62 25.18
CA ARG A 140 7.84 -27.06 26.52
C ARG A 140 6.36 -26.79 26.66
N ARG A 141 5.69 -27.46 27.62
CA ARG A 141 4.31 -27.13 27.98
C ARG A 141 4.24 -25.66 28.37
N GLY A 142 3.38 -24.89 27.68
CA GLY A 142 3.15 -23.46 27.97
C GLY A 142 3.75 -22.45 27.01
N THR A 143 4.36 -22.87 25.89
CA THR A 143 4.73 -21.91 24.83
C THR A 143 3.45 -21.39 24.18
N PRO A 144 3.21 -20.05 24.16
CA PRO A 144 2.05 -19.46 23.49
C PRO A 144 2.03 -19.87 22.02
N VAL A 145 0.87 -20.25 21.52
CA VAL A 145 0.63 -20.51 20.10
C VAL A 145 -0.10 -19.30 19.55
N GLU A 146 0.47 -18.67 18.55
CA GLU A 146 -0.13 -17.57 17.82
C GLU A 146 -0.37 -18.02 16.39
N VAL A 147 -1.65 -18.16 16.02
CA VAL A 147 -2.08 -18.55 14.69
C VAL A 147 -2.92 -17.41 14.10
N ILE A 148 -2.47 -16.91 12.97
CA ILE A 148 -3.23 -15.94 12.18
C ILE A 148 -4.21 -16.73 11.33
N ASP A 149 -5.48 -16.33 11.33
CA ASP A 149 -6.49 -16.92 10.46
C ASP A 149 -6.07 -16.73 8.99
N TRP A 150 -6.18 -17.78 8.19
CA TRP A 150 -5.81 -17.68 6.78
C TRP A 150 -6.67 -16.65 6.04
N ALA A 151 -7.90 -16.42 6.51
CA ALA A 151 -8.74 -15.36 6.02
C ALA A 151 -8.14 -13.95 6.19
N ASP A 152 -7.27 -13.76 7.18
CA ASP A 152 -6.60 -12.48 7.46
C ASP A 152 -5.21 -12.36 6.80
N VAL A 153 -4.76 -13.39 6.09
CA VAL A 153 -3.53 -13.34 5.31
C VAL A 153 -3.76 -12.47 4.09
N GLY A 154 -3.17 -11.29 4.07
CA GLY A 154 -3.33 -10.30 3.01
C GLY A 154 -2.44 -10.55 1.80
N TYR A 155 -1.19 -10.92 2.04
CA TYR A 155 -0.18 -11.05 1.00
C TYR A 155 0.86 -12.10 1.38
N LEU A 156 1.34 -12.83 0.38
CA LEU A 156 2.35 -13.86 0.56
C LEU A 156 3.50 -13.65 -0.43
N ALA A 157 4.67 -13.30 0.09
CA ALA A 157 5.88 -13.19 -0.71
C ALA A 157 6.47 -14.57 -1.02
N THR A 158 6.54 -14.95 -2.28
CA THR A 158 7.15 -16.22 -2.73
C THR A 158 8.32 -15.98 -3.69
N ASP A 159 9.29 -16.90 -3.76
CA ASP A 159 10.47 -16.77 -4.64
C ASP A 159 10.15 -16.94 -6.15
N ALA A 160 8.93 -17.31 -6.52
CA ALA A 160 8.62 -17.75 -7.89
C ALA A 160 7.65 -16.87 -8.67
N ALA A 161 6.95 -16.01 -8.03
CA ALA A 161 6.05 -14.94 -8.46
C ALA A 161 5.23 -14.60 -7.23
N THR A 162 4.92 -13.36 -7.07
CA THR A 162 4.04 -12.92 -6.01
C THR A 162 2.67 -13.52 -6.22
N VAL A 163 2.30 -14.46 -5.38
CA VAL A 163 0.96 -15.02 -5.42
C VAL A 163 0.05 -14.04 -4.70
N GLN A 164 -0.54 -13.13 -5.47
CA GLN A 164 -1.64 -12.31 -4.98
C GLN A 164 -2.80 -13.25 -4.65
N LEU A 165 -3.15 -13.31 -3.38
CA LEU A 165 -4.42 -13.87 -2.96
C LEU A 165 -5.50 -12.95 -3.53
N LYS A 166 -6.38 -13.44 -4.42
CA LYS A 166 -7.46 -12.61 -5.00
C LYS A 166 -8.34 -11.92 -3.94
N SER A 167 -8.41 -12.49 -2.73
CA SER A 167 -9.05 -11.86 -1.57
C SER A 167 -8.24 -10.71 -0.96
N SER A 168 -6.95 -10.58 -1.28
CA SER A 168 -6.05 -9.61 -0.65
C SER A 168 -6.19 -8.21 -1.20
N ARG A 169 -6.45 -8.05 -2.52
CA ARG A 169 -6.66 -6.72 -3.13
C ARG A 169 -7.75 -5.94 -2.39
N GLY A 170 -8.90 -6.58 -2.14
CA GLY A 170 -9.98 -5.93 -1.42
C GLY A 170 -9.74 -5.70 0.08
N LYS A 171 -8.73 -6.36 0.67
CA LYS A 171 -8.37 -6.17 2.09
C LYS A 171 -7.29 -5.10 2.26
N LEU A 172 -6.27 -5.08 1.39
CA LEU A 172 -5.25 -4.02 1.37
C LEU A 172 -5.88 -2.67 1.03
N ALA A 173 -6.74 -2.61 0.01
CA ALA A 173 -7.48 -1.39 -0.36
C ALA A 173 -8.44 -0.86 0.72
N ARG A 174 -8.67 -1.59 1.83
CA ARG A 174 -9.43 -1.12 3.00
C ARG A 174 -8.55 -0.56 4.11
N LEU A 175 -7.25 -0.76 4.03
CA LEU A 175 -6.31 -0.17 4.97
C LEU A 175 -6.09 1.30 4.58
N HIS A 176 -5.73 2.12 5.57
CA HIS A 176 -5.32 3.49 5.29
C HIS A 176 -3.99 3.49 4.53
N PRO A 177 -3.76 4.38 3.56
CA PRO A 177 -2.52 4.46 2.78
C PRO A 177 -1.25 4.40 3.63
N VAL A 178 -1.17 5.13 4.74
CA VAL A 178 -0.08 5.05 5.74
C VAL A 178 0.19 3.63 6.22
N GLU A 179 -0.85 2.81 6.39
CA GLU A 179 -0.70 1.43 6.86
C GLU A 179 -0.16 0.53 5.75
N ILE A 180 -0.59 0.75 4.50
CA ILE A 180 -0.09 0.03 3.33
C ILE A 180 1.37 0.40 3.09
N ALA A 181 1.73 1.68 3.16
CA ALA A 181 3.10 2.16 3.04
C ALA A 181 4.05 1.47 4.03
N ARG A 182 3.68 1.45 5.32
CA ARG A 182 4.44 0.74 6.37
C ARG A 182 4.61 -0.75 6.11
N LEU A 183 3.56 -1.39 5.59
CA LEU A 183 3.64 -2.80 5.24
C LEU A 183 4.59 -3.01 4.04
N ALA A 184 4.47 -2.19 3.00
CA ALA A 184 5.34 -2.26 1.82
C ALA A 184 6.80 -1.98 2.16
N GLU A 185 7.09 -1.03 3.05
CA GLU A 185 8.43 -0.73 3.54
C GLU A 185 9.05 -1.85 4.41
N ALA A 186 8.22 -2.66 5.07
CA ALA A 186 8.69 -3.80 5.85
C ALA A 186 9.22 -4.96 4.99
N PHE A 187 8.92 -4.96 3.69
CA PHE A 187 9.41 -5.93 2.72
C PHE A 187 10.67 -5.46 1.98
N SER A 188 11.27 -6.37 1.19
CA SER A 188 12.30 -5.99 0.23
C SER A 188 11.73 -4.99 -0.80
N TYR A 189 12.61 -4.25 -1.47
CA TYR A 189 12.22 -3.31 -2.51
C TYR A 189 11.27 -3.91 -3.55
N GLN A 190 11.66 -5.02 -4.15
CA GLN A 190 10.88 -5.69 -5.18
C GLN A 190 9.49 -6.10 -4.68
N GLN A 191 9.39 -6.59 -3.46
CA GLN A 191 8.11 -7.00 -2.87
C GLN A 191 7.23 -5.80 -2.51
N GLY A 192 7.83 -4.71 -2.04
CA GLY A 192 7.14 -3.45 -1.79
C GLY A 192 6.56 -2.85 -3.07
N ALA A 193 7.36 -2.82 -4.14
CA ALA A 193 6.91 -2.39 -5.46
C ALA A 193 5.72 -3.23 -5.96
N GLU A 194 5.79 -4.56 -5.88
CA GLU A 194 4.68 -5.45 -6.25
C GLU A 194 3.40 -5.19 -5.44
N ILE A 195 3.51 -4.76 -4.17
CA ILE A 195 2.35 -4.35 -3.36
C ILE A 195 1.73 -3.09 -3.96
N VAL A 196 2.52 -2.06 -4.21
CA VAL A 196 2.05 -0.79 -4.80
C VAL A 196 1.45 -1.02 -6.18
N GLU A 197 2.12 -1.74 -7.07
CA GLU A 197 1.61 -2.12 -8.40
C GLU A 197 0.27 -2.87 -8.36
N SER A 198 -0.04 -3.52 -7.25
CA SER A 198 -1.29 -4.27 -7.09
C SER A 198 -2.50 -3.41 -6.72
N LEU A 199 -2.29 -2.16 -6.31
CA LEU A 199 -3.32 -1.20 -5.93
C LEU A 199 -3.94 -0.55 -7.18
N ASP A 200 -5.09 0.10 -7.01
CA ASP A 200 -5.58 1.07 -7.99
C ASP A 200 -4.74 2.35 -7.93
N ASP A 201 -4.86 3.21 -8.94
CA ASP A 201 -3.98 4.36 -9.14
C ASP A 201 -4.06 5.36 -7.98
N GLU A 202 -5.27 5.70 -7.53
CA GLU A 202 -5.53 6.60 -6.40
C GLU A 202 -4.92 6.06 -5.09
N THR A 203 -5.21 4.79 -4.74
CA THR A 203 -4.64 4.17 -3.53
C THR A 203 -3.12 3.99 -3.63
N ALA A 204 -2.57 3.77 -4.84
CA ALA A 204 -1.13 3.65 -5.06
C ALA A 204 -0.42 4.99 -4.85
N ALA A 205 -0.97 6.08 -5.40
CA ALA A 205 -0.50 7.45 -5.22
C ALA A 205 -0.46 7.83 -3.72
N GLU A 206 -1.61 7.79 -3.04
CA GLU A 206 -1.70 8.04 -1.61
C GLU A 206 -0.77 7.16 -0.76
N THR A 207 -0.53 5.90 -1.20
CA THR A 207 0.41 5.01 -0.50
C THR A 207 1.86 5.42 -0.71
N LEU A 208 2.23 5.87 -1.91
CA LEU A 208 3.59 6.34 -2.20
C LEU A 208 3.90 7.62 -1.44
N GLU A 209 3.01 8.60 -1.41
CA GLU A 209 3.15 9.86 -0.65
C GLU A 209 3.51 9.62 0.83
N GLU A 210 3.04 8.52 1.40
CA GLU A 210 3.33 8.13 2.79
C GLU A 210 4.64 7.35 2.98
N MET A 211 5.40 7.09 1.90
CA MET A 211 6.70 6.41 1.96
C MET A 211 7.86 7.40 2.08
N ALA A 212 9.04 6.90 2.46
CA ALA A 212 10.25 7.70 2.41
C ALA A 212 10.64 8.02 0.95
N ALA A 213 11.06 9.27 0.64
CA ALA A 213 11.36 9.76 -0.71
C ALA A 213 12.25 8.82 -1.54
N ALA A 214 13.36 8.34 -0.97
CA ALA A 214 14.23 7.37 -1.65
C ALA A 214 13.52 6.05 -2.03
N ARG A 215 12.45 5.69 -1.31
CA ARG A 215 11.66 4.50 -1.58
C ARG A 215 10.64 4.76 -2.70
N GLN A 216 10.01 5.92 -2.68
CA GLN A 216 9.11 6.41 -3.72
C GLN A 216 9.82 6.42 -5.08
N ALA A 217 10.93 7.16 -5.17
CA ALA A 217 11.73 7.29 -6.38
C ALA A 217 12.21 5.93 -6.92
N GLN A 218 12.63 5.00 -6.03
CA GLN A 218 13.07 3.69 -6.47
C GLN A 218 11.91 2.83 -6.99
N ILE A 219 10.74 2.83 -6.34
CA ILE A 219 9.57 2.06 -6.78
C ILE A 219 9.11 2.56 -8.14
N LEU A 220 8.88 3.86 -8.29
CA LEU A 220 8.48 4.48 -9.56
C LEU A 220 9.58 4.32 -10.63
N GLY A 221 10.85 4.41 -10.22
CA GLY A 221 12.00 4.21 -11.07
C GLY A 221 12.09 2.82 -11.70
N ASP A 222 11.65 1.77 -11.04
CA ASP A 222 11.72 0.38 -11.47
C ASP A 222 10.38 -0.13 -12.08
N MET A 223 9.29 0.66 -11.97
CA MET A 223 7.96 0.34 -12.48
C MET A 223 7.87 0.51 -14.01
N ASP A 224 6.84 -0.09 -14.61
CA ASP A 224 6.45 0.19 -15.99
C ASP A 224 6.15 1.69 -16.15
N GLU A 225 6.65 2.31 -17.20
CA GLU A 225 6.63 3.76 -17.39
C GLU A 225 5.21 4.33 -17.53
N GLU A 226 4.31 3.62 -18.22
CA GLU A 226 2.90 4.06 -18.32
C GLU A 226 2.23 3.98 -16.95
N ARG A 227 2.46 2.88 -16.22
CA ARG A 227 1.93 2.71 -14.88
C ARG A 227 2.47 3.73 -13.88
N ALA A 228 3.75 4.09 -13.97
CA ALA A 228 4.35 5.10 -13.12
C ALA A 228 3.76 6.50 -13.41
N ALA A 229 3.52 6.84 -14.68
CA ALA A 229 2.87 8.09 -15.05
C ALA A 229 1.42 8.15 -14.55
N ASP A 230 0.61 7.09 -14.74
CA ASP A 230 -0.76 6.99 -14.22
C ASP A 230 -0.83 7.23 -12.70
N ILE A 231 0.16 6.73 -11.95
CA ILE A 231 0.22 6.95 -10.50
C ILE A 231 0.61 8.39 -10.18
N LEU A 232 1.61 8.95 -10.87
CA LEU A 232 2.04 10.34 -10.66
C LEU A 232 0.90 11.35 -10.93
N GLU A 233 0.03 11.08 -11.90
CA GLU A 233 -1.16 11.90 -12.17
C GLU A 233 -2.17 11.94 -11.01
N HIS A 234 -2.14 10.93 -10.13
CA HIS A 234 -3.02 10.85 -8.98
C HIS A 234 -2.35 11.30 -7.67
N MET A 235 -1.06 11.63 -7.72
CA MET A 235 -0.34 12.24 -6.58
C MET A 235 -0.63 13.74 -6.49
N SER A 236 -0.47 14.31 -5.29
CA SER A 236 -0.43 15.76 -5.16
C SER A 236 0.70 16.34 -6.02
N PRO A 237 0.49 17.47 -6.72
CA PRO A 237 1.48 17.97 -7.70
C PRO A 237 2.87 18.25 -7.11
N ASP A 238 2.96 18.72 -5.88
CA ASP A 238 4.20 18.92 -5.13
C ASP A 238 4.92 17.60 -4.84
N GLU A 239 4.22 16.61 -4.32
CA GLU A 239 4.78 15.27 -4.06
C GLU A 239 5.23 14.59 -5.37
N ALA A 240 4.48 14.75 -6.46
CA ALA A 240 4.88 14.25 -7.78
C ALA A 240 6.14 14.95 -8.30
N ALA A 241 6.27 16.27 -8.11
CA ALA A 241 7.44 17.04 -8.48
C ALA A 241 8.68 16.62 -7.69
N ASP A 242 8.54 16.42 -6.36
CA ASP A 242 9.62 15.95 -5.49
C ASP A 242 10.15 14.59 -5.92
N VAL A 243 9.25 13.64 -6.19
CA VAL A 243 9.65 12.31 -6.65
C VAL A 243 10.35 12.37 -8.02
N LEU A 244 9.86 13.19 -8.95
CA LEU A 244 10.50 13.38 -10.24
C LEU A 244 11.88 14.03 -10.08
N GLY A 245 12.04 14.97 -9.14
CA GLY A 245 13.33 15.59 -8.79
C GLY A 245 14.37 14.58 -8.29
N ASP A 246 13.93 13.55 -7.59
CA ASP A 246 14.78 12.47 -7.06
C ASP A 246 15.15 11.40 -8.12
N LEU A 247 14.51 11.41 -9.29
CA LEU A 247 14.79 10.47 -10.38
C LEU A 247 15.93 10.97 -11.31
N PRO A 248 16.59 10.07 -12.07
CA PRO A 248 17.46 10.47 -13.17
C PRO A 248 16.72 11.36 -14.19
N GLU A 249 17.37 12.43 -14.63
CA GLU A 249 16.79 13.48 -15.52
C GLU A 249 16.08 12.90 -16.75
N ASP A 250 16.69 11.90 -17.41
CA ASP A 250 16.11 11.23 -18.57
C ASP A 250 14.80 10.49 -18.25
N LYS A 251 14.72 9.91 -17.05
CA LYS A 251 13.53 9.19 -16.61
C LYS A 251 12.44 10.13 -16.13
N ALA A 252 12.80 11.17 -15.39
CA ALA A 252 11.87 12.21 -14.95
C ALA A 252 11.19 12.89 -16.16
N GLU A 253 11.97 13.25 -17.19
CA GLU A 253 11.43 13.83 -18.43
C GLU A 253 10.50 12.85 -19.17
N ASP A 254 10.84 11.55 -19.24
CA ASP A 254 10.01 10.55 -19.91
C ASP A 254 8.69 10.32 -19.18
N LEU A 255 8.69 10.24 -17.84
CA LEU A 255 7.49 10.11 -17.04
C LEU A 255 6.60 11.35 -17.15
N LEU A 256 7.17 12.54 -16.98
CA LEU A 256 6.44 13.80 -17.12
C LEU A 256 5.78 13.93 -18.50
N ASN A 257 6.46 13.54 -19.58
CA ASN A 257 5.91 13.58 -20.94
C ASN A 257 4.81 12.55 -21.19
N ARG A 258 4.65 11.55 -20.34
CA ARG A 258 3.57 10.54 -20.42
C ARG A 258 2.34 10.94 -19.64
N MET A 259 2.48 11.85 -18.67
CA MET A 259 1.35 12.39 -17.93
C MET A 259 0.40 13.15 -18.85
N GLU A 260 -0.90 13.09 -18.56
CA GLU A 260 -1.95 13.73 -19.36
C GLU A 260 -2.20 15.18 -18.90
N GLY A 261 -2.47 16.04 -19.86
CA GLY A 261 -3.16 17.31 -19.78
C GLY A 261 -2.73 18.29 -18.71
N ASP A 262 -3.64 18.54 -17.80
CA ASP A 262 -3.52 19.62 -16.82
C ASP A 262 -2.55 19.22 -15.68
N GLU A 263 -2.53 17.94 -15.27
CA GLU A 263 -1.67 17.39 -14.22
C GLU A 263 -0.17 17.51 -14.59
N GLN A 264 0.16 17.20 -15.85
CA GLN A 264 1.52 17.41 -16.37
C GLN A 264 1.98 18.87 -16.21
N SER A 265 1.07 19.82 -16.51
CA SER A 265 1.39 21.26 -16.44
C SER A 265 1.59 21.71 -14.99
N GLU A 266 0.77 21.24 -14.07
CA GLU A 266 0.85 21.57 -12.65
C GLU A 266 2.16 21.07 -12.04
N VAL A 267 2.55 19.83 -12.32
CA VAL A 267 3.83 19.27 -11.85
C VAL A 267 5.01 20.00 -12.49
N ALA A 268 4.95 20.29 -13.81
CA ALA A 268 6.02 20.99 -14.52
C ALA A 268 6.25 22.43 -14.01
N GLU A 269 5.23 23.09 -13.48
CA GLU A 269 5.35 24.41 -12.86
C GLU A 269 6.12 24.36 -11.52
N LEU A 270 6.11 23.23 -10.82
CA LEU A 270 6.75 23.06 -9.51
C LEU A 270 8.21 22.62 -9.61
N LEU A 271 8.59 21.82 -10.60
CA LEU A 271 9.95 21.28 -10.80
C LEU A 271 11.10 22.31 -10.78
N PRO A 272 10.93 23.60 -11.17
CA PRO A 272 12.03 24.57 -11.11
C PRO A 272 12.39 25.07 -9.71
N TYR A 273 11.57 24.84 -8.69
CA TYR A 273 11.80 25.34 -7.34
C TYR A 273 12.72 24.40 -6.57
N GLU A 274 13.50 24.98 -5.64
CA GLU A 274 14.37 24.20 -4.74
C GLU A 274 13.56 23.67 -3.55
N ASP A 275 13.79 22.42 -3.12
CA ASP A 275 13.02 21.73 -2.06
C ASP A 275 12.98 22.46 -0.72
N ASP A 276 14.01 23.28 -0.40
CA ASP A 276 14.12 24.03 0.85
C ASP A 276 13.49 25.46 0.79
N THR A 277 12.66 25.71 -0.22
CA THR A 277 11.96 27.00 -0.43
C THR A 277 10.43 26.87 -0.32
N ALA A 278 9.75 27.99 -0.18
CA ALA A 278 8.29 28.03 -0.24
C ALA A 278 7.74 27.49 -1.57
N GLY A 279 8.47 27.72 -2.66
CA GLY A 279 8.12 27.23 -4.00
C GLY A 279 8.23 25.71 -4.09
N GLY A 280 9.25 25.10 -3.45
CA GLY A 280 9.40 23.64 -3.39
C GLY A 280 8.37 22.95 -2.50
N LEU A 281 7.84 23.67 -1.50
CA LEU A 281 6.82 23.11 -0.59
C LEU A 281 5.39 23.37 -1.06
N MET A 282 5.17 24.22 -2.08
CA MET A 282 3.81 24.63 -2.44
C MET A 282 3.16 23.62 -3.36
N THR A 283 1.86 23.44 -3.15
CA THR A 283 0.99 22.75 -4.11
C THR A 283 0.22 23.75 -4.97
N THR A 284 -0.12 23.35 -6.18
CA THR A 284 -1.00 24.09 -7.11
C THR A 284 -2.48 23.77 -6.86
N GLU A 285 -2.80 22.84 -5.97
CA GLU A 285 -4.15 22.46 -5.63
C GLU A 285 -4.85 23.48 -4.71
N PHE A 286 -5.31 24.58 -5.26
CA PHE A 286 -6.06 25.60 -4.52
C PHE A 286 -7.20 26.19 -5.36
N VAL A 287 -8.17 26.83 -4.68
CA VAL A 287 -9.33 27.43 -5.33
C VAL A 287 -9.25 28.93 -5.32
N THR A 288 -9.28 29.54 -6.51
CA THR A 288 -9.41 30.97 -6.69
C THR A 288 -10.84 31.38 -7.02
N LEU A 289 -11.26 32.54 -6.50
CA LEU A 289 -12.57 33.14 -6.76
C LEU A 289 -12.45 34.66 -7.05
N PRO A 290 -13.07 35.16 -8.12
CA PRO A 290 -13.14 36.60 -8.39
C PRO A 290 -13.85 37.35 -7.26
N ARG A 291 -13.29 38.50 -6.86
CA ARG A 291 -13.81 39.34 -5.76
C ARG A 291 -15.26 39.85 -5.96
N ASP A 292 -15.69 39.89 -7.22
CA ASP A 292 -17.00 40.46 -7.59
C ASP A 292 -18.16 39.46 -7.41
N LEU A 293 -17.86 38.20 -7.17
CA LEU A 293 -18.86 37.18 -6.88
C LEU A 293 -19.54 37.46 -5.53
N THR A 294 -20.81 37.08 -5.44
CA THR A 294 -21.50 36.94 -4.16
C THR A 294 -21.15 35.64 -3.48
N VAL A 295 -21.36 35.54 -2.17
CA VAL A 295 -21.20 34.28 -1.41
C VAL A 295 -22.01 33.15 -2.01
N GLY A 296 -23.25 33.42 -2.48
CA GLY A 296 -24.12 32.44 -3.09
C GLY A 296 -23.56 31.89 -4.41
N GLU A 297 -23.04 32.76 -5.28
CA GLU A 297 -22.40 32.40 -6.53
C GLU A 297 -21.12 31.62 -6.30
N ALA A 298 -20.29 32.01 -5.33
CA ALA A 298 -19.09 31.31 -4.94
C ALA A 298 -19.40 29.88 -4.47
N LEU A 299 -20.42 29.68 -3.63
CA LEU A 299 -20.86 28.35 -3.20
C LEU A 299 -21.44 27.51 -4.34
N ALA A 300 -22.10 28.14 -5.31
CA ALA A 300 -22.60 27.45 -6.50
C ALA A 300 -21.41 26.98 -7.36
N ARG A 301 -20.43 27.87 -7.61
CA ARG A 301 -19.22 27.56 -8.39
C ARG A 301 -18.42 26.41 -7.76
N LEU A 302 -18.23 26.39 -6.45
CA LEU A 302 -17.56 25.28 -5.75
C LEU A 302 -18.26 23.93 -5.92
N ARG A 303 -19.61 23.91 -6.00
CA ARG A 303 -20.37 22.66 -6.22
C ARG A 303 -20.33 22.15 -7.66
N GLU A 304 -20.02 23.04 -8.59
CA GLU A 304 -19.94 22.72 -10.03
C GLU A 304 -18.55 22.32 -10.46
N MET A 305 -17.53 22.57 -9.63
CA MET A 305 -16.16 22.12 -9.89
C MET A 305 -16.14 20.59 -9.83
N ALA A 306 -15.80 19.95 -10.95
CA ALA A 306 -15.76 18.49 -11.08
C ALA A 306 -14.58 17.90 -10.28
N GLU A 307 -13.48 18.63 -10.26
CA GLU A 307 -12.25 18.31 -9.54
C GLU A 307 -12.03 19.42 -8.52
N THR A 308 -12.29 19.10 -7.26
CA THR A 308 -11.97 19.98 -6.15
C THR A 308 -10.79 19.40 -5.39
N PRO A 309 -9.82 20.22 -4.94
CA PRO A 309 -8.78 19.77 -4.06
C PRO A 309 -9.34 18.97 -2.88
N ASN A 310 -8.65 17.91 -2.49
CA ASN A 310 -9.08 17.03 -1.40
C ASN A 310 -9.33 17.79 -0.09
N MET A 311 -8.59 18.90 0.13
CA MET A 311 -8.72 19.73 1.31
C MET A 311 -8.87 21.20 0.97
N ILE A 312 -10.07 21.77 1.12
CA ILE A 312 -10.34 23.21 0.97
C ILE A 312 -10.50 23.84 2.34
N TYR A 313 -9.46 24.43 2.89
CA TYR A 313 -9.53 25.23 4.11
C TYR A 313 -9.84 26.70 3.83
N TYR A 314 -9.22 27.23 2.80
CA TYR A 314 -9.31 28.62 2.36
C TYR A 314 -9.66 28.71 0.88
N LEU A 315 -10.27 29.82 0.53
CA LEU A 315 -10.57 30.23 -0.84
C LEU A 315 -9.82 31.52 -1.09
N TYR A 316 -9.06 31.57 -2.16
CA TYR A 316 -8.21 32.70 -2.47
C TYR A 316 -8.95 33.63 -3.41
N VAL A 317 -9.16 34.88 -2.95
CA VAL A 317 -9.93 35.88 -3.71
C VAL A 317 -8.96 36.66 -4.57
N VAL A 318 -9.20 36.65 -5.88
CA VAL A 318 -8.41 37.37 -6.87
C VAL A 318 -9.14 38.60 -7.40
N GLU A 319 -8.38 39.52 -8.05
CA GLU A 319 -8.89 40.83 -8.46
C GLU A 319 -10.11 40.77 -9.39
N GLY A 320 -10.16 39.74 -10.26
CA GLY A 320 -11.25 39.55 -11.22
C GLY A 320 -11.13 38.20 -11.94
N GLU A 321 -12.06 37.91 -12.83
CA GLU A 321 -12.05 36.68 -13.63
C GLU A 321 -10.79 36.60 -14.51
N GLY A 322 -10.06 35.49 -14.41
CA GLY A 322 -8.81 35.26 -15.13
C GLY A 322 -7.59 36.03 -14.57
N SER A 323 -7.72 36.71 -13.43
CA SER A 323 -6.59 37.31 -12.72
C SER A 323 -6.03 36.34 -11.70
N TRP A 324 -4.72 36.36 -11.52
CA TRP A 324 -4.03 35.62 -10.43
C TRP A 324 -3.68 36.51 -9.26
N LYS A 325 -3.96 37.84 -9.36
CA LYS A 325 -3.64 38.81 -8.31
C LYS A 325 -4.44 38.58 -7.04
N LEU A 326 -3.78 38.13 -5.99
CA LEU A 326 -4.37 37.84 -4.70
C LEU A 326 -4.79 39.15 -3.99
N VAL A 327 -6.06 39.27 -3.66
CA VAL A 327 -6.62 40.45 -2.96
C VAL A 327 -7.30 40.13 -1.63
N GLY A 328 -7.54 38.85 -1.35
CA GLY A 328 -8.18 38.42 -0.11
C GLY A 328 -8.17 36.91 0.06
N VAL A 329 -8.49 36.47 1.27
CA VAL A 329 -8.67 35.05 1.62
C VAL A 329 -9.96 34.89 2.43
N ILE A 330 -10.72 33.83 2.15
CA ILE A 330 -11.94 33.48 2.88
C ILE A 330 -11.80 32.05 3.39
N ALA A 331 -11.90 31.86 4.71
CA ALA A 331 -12.03 30.51 5.25
C ALA A 331 -13.36 29.89 4.79
N LEU A 332 -13.35 28.63 4.33
CA LEU A 332 -14.56 27.92 3.86
C LEU A 332 -15.70 28.00 4.90
N ARG A 333 -15.38 27.86 6.20
CA ARG A 333 -16.35 28.02 7.28
C ARG A 333 -17.01 29.40 7.26
N SER A 334 -16.24 30.45 7.00
CA SER A 334 -16.77 31.84 6.96
C SER A 334 -17.68 32.05 5.76
N LEU A 335 -17.31 31.49 4.60
CA LEU A 335 -18.15 31.51 3.40
C LEU A 335 -19.50 30.83 3.64
N ILE A 336 -19.52 29.63 4.24
CA ILE A 336 -20.74 28.86 4.52
C ILE A 336 -21.66 29.59 5.50
N LEU A 337 -21.12 30.37 6.47
CA LEU A 337 -21.86 31.08 7.50
C LEU A 337 -22.28 32.48 7.10
N SER A 338 -21.81 32.99 5.97
CA SER A 338 -22.13 34.34 5.48
C SER A 338 -23.46 34.36 4.72
N ASP A 339 -24.11 35.55 4.67
CA ASP A 339 -25.31 35.72 3.88
C ASP A 339 -24.99 35.57 2.38
N PRO A 340 -25.74 34.70 1.63
CA PRO A 340 -25.51 34.47 0.22
C PRO A 340 -25.52 35.71 -0.68
N SER A 341 -26.17 36.80 -0.25
CA SER A 341 -26.25 38.03 -1.02
C SER A 341 -25.04 38.97 -0.86
N PHE A 342 -24.14 38.68 0.09
CA PHE A 342 -22.98 39.54 0.31
C PHE A 342 -21.90 39.29 -0.77
N PRO A 343 -21.26 40.37 -1.28
CA PRO A 343 -20.12 40.21 -2.16
C PRO A 343 -18.92 39.64 -1.37
N LEU A 344 -18.07 38.82 -2.04
CA LEU A 344 -16.86 38.24 -1.43
C LEU A 344 -15.95 39.34 -0.84
N ALA A 345 -15.85 40.49 -1.51
CA ALA A 345 -15.10 41.65 -1.04
C ALA A 345 -15.52 42.15 0.35
N ALA A 346 -16.76 41.90 0.80
CA ALA A 346 -17.25 42.30 2.11
C ALA A 346 -16.97 41.27 3.22
N VAL A 347 -16.69 40.00 2.86
CA VAL A 347 -16.50 38.89 3.80
C VAL A 347 -15.07 38.38 3.83
N MET A 348 -14.25 38.69 2.82
CA MET A 348 -12.84 38.31 2.74
C MET A 348 -11.97 39.08 3.76
N ARG A 349 -10.88 38.45 4.14
CA ARG A 349 -9.77 39.08 4.86
C ARG A 349 -8.78 39.63 3.84
N THR A 350 -8.35 40.89 4.04
CA THR A 350 -7.40 41.59 3.17
C THR A 350 -6.02 41.78 3.79
N GLU A 351 -5.91 41.64 5.12
CA GLU A 351 -4.61 41.57 5.80
C GLU A 351 -4.10 40.14 5.70
N LEU A 352 -3.33 39.87 4.66
CA LEU A 352 -2.88 38.54 4.31
C LEU A 352 -1.48 38.27 4.86
N GLN A 353 -1.27 37.09 5.37
CA GLN A 353 0.07 36.49 5.46
C GLN A 353 0.33 35.80 4.15
N VAL A 354 1.49 36.02 3.54
CA VAL A 354 1.94 35.40 2.30
C VAL A 354 3.39 34.99 2.45
N ALA A 355 3.82 34.05 1.64
CA ALA A 355 5.23 33.74 1.36
C ALA A 355 5.56 34.12 -0.07
N HIS A 356 6.84 34.33 -0.37
CA HIS A 356 7.37 34.40 -1.72
C HIS A 356 8.03 33.08 -2.07
N ALA A 357 8.05 32.69 -3.34
CA ALA A 357 8.55 31.39 -3.77
C ALA A 357 9.98 31.09 -3.26
N ASP A 358 10.83 32.11 -3.16
CA ASP A 358 12.21 32.00 -2.68
C ASP A 358 12.36 32.06 -1.13
N ASP A 359 11.26 32.21 -0.39
CA ASP A 359 11.31 32.21 1.08
C ASP A 359 11.77 30.84 1.58
N ASN A 360 12.59 30.84 2.64
CA ASN A 360 13.07 29.58 3.21
C ASN A 360 11.95 28.75 3.84
N ALA A 361 11.94 27.47 3.62
CA ALA A 361 10.94 26.52 4.09
C ALA A 361 10.72 26.54 5.62
N ASP A 362 11.81 26.64 6.42
CA ASP A 362 11.71 26.75 7.89
C ASP A 362 11.00 28.03 8.33
N ASP A 363 11.24 29.17 7.64
CA ASP A 363 10.58 30.44 7.92
C ASP A 363 9.08 30.39 7.57
N VAL A 364 8.73 29.68 6.49
CA VAL A 364 7.35 29.40 6.08
C VAL A 364 6.64 28.56 7.13
N ALA A 365 7.23 27.46 7.57
CA ALA A 365 6.68 26.58 8.60
C ALA A 365 6.51 27.35 9.94
N GLN A 366 7.48 28.19 10.30
CA GLN A 366 7.37 29.04 11.48
C GLN A 366 6.21 30.04 11.35
N LYS A 367 6.02 30.68 10.19
CA LYS A 367 4.92 31.63 9.92
C LYS A 367 3.56 30.92 10.01
N ILE A 368 3.43 29.72 9.45
CA ILE A 368 2.21 28.88 9.57
C ILE A 368 1.89 28.61 11.04
N ALA A 369 2.89 28.19 11.82
CA ALA A 369 2.73 27.91 13.25
C ALA A 369 2.41 29.15 14.08
N GLU A 370 3.09 30.29 13.84
CA GLU A 370 2.91 31.53 14.58
C GLU A 370 1.51 32.15 14.39
N TYR A 371 1.02 32.13 13.15
CA TYR A 371 -0.30 32.66 12.80
C TYR A 371 -1.43 31.65 12.87
N ASN A 372 -1.11 30.40 13.25
CA ASN A 372 -2.06 29.27 13.33
C ASN A 372 -2.86 29.12 12.04
N LEU A 373 -2.16 29.08 10.91
CA LEU A 373 -2.73 28.93 9.59
C LEU A 373 -2.85 27.43 9.23
N LEU A 374 -3.82 27.10 8.38
CA LEU A 374 -3.97 25.76 7.79
C LEU A 374 -3.34 25.68 6.41
N ALA A 375 -3.17 26.83 5.75
CA ALA A 375 -2.42 26.98 4.51
C ALA A 375 -1.93 28.43 4.38
N LEU A 376 -0.77 28.63 3.74
CA LEU A 376 -0.15 29.92 3.49
C LEU A 376 -0.01 30.11 1.98
N PRO A 377 -0.61 31.15 1.37
CA PRO A 377 -0.44 31.40 -0.05
C PRO A 377 0.98 31.88 -0.37
N VAL A 378 1.51 31.33 -1.46
CA VAL A 378 2.78 31.71 -2.07
C VAL A 378 2.47 32.63 -3.24
N VAL A 379 3.16 33.75 -3.31
CA VAL A 379 2.95 34.77 -4.35
C VAL A 379 4.26 35.16 -5.01
N ASP A 380 4.17 35.66 -6.24
CA ASP A 380 5.28 36.28 -6.95
C ASP A 380 5.52 37.73 -6.50
N GLU A 381 6.49 38.42 -7.11
CA GLU A 381 6.80 39.83 -6.85
C GLU A 381 5.66 40.82 -7.23
N LEU A 382 4.73 40.39 -8.10
CA LEU A 382 3.58 41.18 -8.52
C LEU A 382 2.36 40.98 -7.60
N GLY A 383 2.44 39.97 -6.73
CA GLY A 383 1.38 39.54 -5.82
C GLY A 383 0.38 38.58 -6.50
N ASP A 384 0.76 37.93 -7.57
CA ASP A 384 -0.02 36.88 -8.20
C ASP A 384 0.22 35.57 -7.42
N ILE A 385 -0.86 34.84 -7.13
CA ILE A 385 -0.77 33.58 -6.39
C ILE A 385 -0.20 32.49 -7.27
N LEU A 386 0.86 31.83 -6.79
CA LEU A 386 1.55 30.72 -7.46
C LEU A 386 1.09 29.37 -6.92
N GLY A 387 0.88 29.28 -5.61
CA GLY A 387 0.54 28.06 -4.91
C GLY A 387 0.18 28.31 -3.46
N ILE A 388 0.06 27.25 -2.70
CA ILE A 388 -0.15 27.28 -1.26
C ILE A 388 0.76 26.27 -0.56
N VAL A 389 1.31 26.61 0.60
CA VAL A 389 1.97 25.64 1.49
C VAL A 389 0.97 25.25 2.57
N THR A 390 0.73 23.97 2.73
CA THR A 390 -0.23 23.45 3.69
C THR A 390 0.38 23.23 5.08
N VAL A 391 -0.44 23.04 6.09
CA VAL A 391 0.05 22.85 7.47
C VAL A 391 0.71 21.50 7.70
N ASP A 392 0.31 20.47 6.96
CA ASP A 392 0.88 19.13 7.01
C ASP A 392 2.32 19.12 6.49
N ASP A 393 2.63 19.75 5.35
CA ASP A 393 3.99 19.90 4.84
C ASP A 393 4.85 20.71 5.82
N ALA A 394 4.31 21.81 6.35
CA ALA A 394 4.99 22.59 7.38
C ALA A 394 5.29 21.77 8.65
N ILE A 395 4.41 20.86 9.05
CA ILE A 395 4.65 19.95 10.19
C ILE A 395 5.74 18.95 9.87
N GLU A 396 5.81 18.40 8.67
CA GLU A 396 6.86 17.45 8.28
C GLU A 396 8.26 18.04 8.42
N LEU A 397 8.45 19.29 8.01
CA LEU A 397 9.72 19.99 8.19
C LEU A 397 10.13 20.12 9.65
N LEU A 398 9.18 20.32 10.56
CA LEU A 398 9.44 20.47 11.99
C LEU A 398 9.68 19.16 12.71
N LEU A 399 9.34 18.02 12.09
CA LEU A 399 9.56 16.71 12.64
C LEU A 399 10.98 16.20 12.34
N PRO A 400 11.58 15.36 13.21
CA PRO A 400 12.86 14.74 12.89
C PRO A 400 12.78 13.93 11.59
N LYS A 401 13.73 14.06 10.67
CA LYS A 401 13.74 13.36 9.36
C LYS A 401 13.53 11.84 9.43
N ASP A 402 13.71 11.23 10.59
CA ASP A 402 13.48 9.80 10.84
C ASP A 402 12.18 9.52 11.63
N TRP A 403 11.26 10.50 11.74
CA TRP A 403 10.04 10.34 12.53
C TRP A 403 9.13 9.22 12.00
N ARG A 404 9.01 9.08 10.69
CA ARG A 404 8.26 7.98 10.04
C ARG A 404 8.87 6.61 10.37
N GLN A 405 10.19 6.52 10.57
CA GLN A 405 10.92 5.29 10.93
C GLN A 405 10.90 4.98 12.43
N ARG A 406 10.62 5.98 13.30
CA ARG A 406 10.61 5.85 14.77
C ARG A 406 9.32 5.30 15.34
N LEU A 407 8.29 5.05 14.53
CA LEU A 407 7.08 4.38 15.00
C LEU A 407 7.46 3.02 15.56
N PRO A 408 6.88 2.62 16.72
CA PRO A 408 7.36 1.47 17.46
C PRO A 408 7.42 0.27 16.54
N ARG A 409 8.61 -0.30 16.36
CA ARG A 409 8.74 -1.68 15.93
C ARG A 409 7.89 -2.45 16.91
N LEU A 410 6.69 -2.84 16.51
CA LEU A 410 5.89 -3.76 17.28
C LEU A 410 6.79 -4.94 17.55
N LEU A 411 7.21 -5.03 18.80
CA LEU A 411 8.17 -6.00 19.27
C LEU A 411 7.73 -7.38 18.82
N THR A 412 8.62 -8.02 18.10
CA THR A 412 8.62 -9.45 17.76
C THR A 412 8.30 -10.34 18.96
#